data_ad731a5fcd1cc690a2a19b56ad0261f6
#
_entry.id   ad731a5fcd1cc690a2a19b56ad0261f6
#
_cell.length_a   1.000
_cell.length_b   1.000
_cell.length_c   1.000
_cell.angle_alpha   90.00
_cell.angle_beta   90.00
_cell.angle_gamma   90.00
#
_symmetry.space_group_name_H-M   'P 1'
#
loop_
_entity.id
_entity.type
_entity.pdbx_description
1 polymer ?
#
loop_
_entity_poly.entity_id
_entity_poly.type
_entity_poly.pdbx_seq_one_letter_code
_entity_poly.pdbx_strand_id
1 'polypeptide(L)'
;MEQNVAIEISHISKNYHTYAKEFDRFREAVSLTRKSYHKNFTALKDVNLTVYKGECVGIIGTNGSGKSTLLKIITGVLNPSGGEVHLEGHVSSLLELGAGFNLNYTGLENIYLNGRIMGFSDEEMEKRVPLIEEFAGIGDFIRQPVKNYSSGMFARLAFAVAINVDPDILIVDEALSVGDIFFQTKCYHKFDEFRKAGKTILFVSHDLSSVIKYCDRCMLLNRGEQVAVGNCKDVVDLYRKLMVENYQEERKLNQTVAGNTDSDIPETGVVEKWPRDKIWKTSMTQNPGVQEYGDRRAEILDYGLMNERGEITSMITKGETFTVLYRFRLNERIENPIFAFTIRDMKGSELCGTNTMYEDQTIEKTQAGLTGVVRFTQRMTLQGGQYMLALGLTGFIDGELHAYHRLYDVCDVEVLSDRNTVGVFDMESKVEYDDVMVVREEK
;
A
#
# COMPACT_ATOMS: atom_id res chain seq x y z
N MET A 1 23.99 27.83 2.94
CA MET A 1 22.81 27.92 3.82
C MET A 1 22.92 26.72 4.73
N GLU A 2 23.07 26.90 6.03
CA GLU A 2 22.97 25.81 6.99
C GLU A 2 21.54 25.28 6.90
N GLN A 3 21.40 24.04 6.45
CA GLN A 3 20.11 23.36 6.43
C GLN A 3 19.76 23.05 7.89
N ASN A 4 18.75 23.72 8.43
CA ASN A 4 18.27 23.47 9.78
C ASN A 4 17.72 22.02 9.85
N VAL A 5 18.37 21.18 10.63
CA VAL A 5 17.96 19.80 10.86
C VAL A 5 16.77 19.80 11.83
N ALA A 6 15.73 19.05 11.50
CA ALA A 6 14.56 18.85 12.36
C ALA A 6 14.63 17.50 13.10
N ILE A 7 15.10 16.46 12.41
CA ILE A 7 15.26 15.11 12.99
C ILE A 7 16.63 14.59 12.57
N GLU A 8 17.44 14.19 13.55
CA GLU A 8 18.71 13.51 13.32
C GLU A 8 18.70 12.15 14.01
N ILE A 9 18.90 11.10 13.24
CA ILE A 9 18.95 9.70 13.69
C ILE A 9 20.34 9.19 13.37
N SER A 10 21.10 8.84 14.41
CA SER A 10 22.49 8.44 14.28
C SER A 10 22.71 7.06 14.89
N HIS A 11 23.10 6.10 14.02
CA HIS A 11 23.49 4.74 14.39
C HIS A 11 22.46 3.97 15.23
N ILE A 12 21.15 4.19 14.97
CA ILE A 12 20.08 3.56 15.75
C ILE A 12 20.06 2.06 15.53
N SER A 13 20.17 1.36 16.67
CA SER A 13 20.06 -0.08 16.75
C SER A 13 19.08 -0.48 17.84
N LYS A 14 18.27 -1.53 17.61
CA LYS A 14 17.34 -2.07 18.58
C LYS A 14 17.36 -3.57 18.62
N ASN A 15 17.71 -4.11 19.80
CA ASN A 15 17.70 -5.55 20.08
C ASN A 15 16.59 -5.85 21.09
N TYR A 16 15.83 -6.91 20.83
CA TYR A 16 14.87 -7.50 21.76
C TYR A 16 15.39 -8.84 22.26
N HIS A 17 15.25 -9.05 23.57
CA HIS A 17 15.54 -10.35 24.19
C HIS A 17 14.24 -11.17 24.23
N THR A 18 14.19 -12.26 23.46
CA THR A 18 13.06 -13.18 23.44
C THR A 18 13.38 -14.43 24.24
N TYR A 19 12.52 -14.77 25.19
CA TYR A 19 12.66 -15.94 26.04
C TYR A 19 11.72 -17.04 25.58
N ALA A 20 12.22 -18.28 25.50
CA ALA A 20 11.38 -19.42 25.09
C ALA A 20 10.34 -19.78 26.17
N LYS A 21 10.63 -19.48 27.43
CA LYS A 21 9.74 -19.69 28.60
C LYS A 21 9.81 -18.46 29.50
N GLU A 22 8.69 -18.06 30.10
CA GLU A 22 8.62 -16.91 31.02
C GLU A 22 9.61 -17.05 32.19
N PHE A 23 9.82 -18.28 32.66
CA PHE A 23 10.72 -18.56 33.74
C PHE A 23 12.22 -18.40 33.38
N ASP A 24 12.58 -18.42 32.12
CA ASP A 24 13.97 -18.25 31.66
C ASP A 24 14.49 -16.82 31.92
N ARG A 25 13.61 -15.82 31.90
CA ARG A 25 13.94 -14.44 32.29
C ARG A 25 14.38 -14.35 33.77
N PHE A 26 13.66 -15.05 34.64
CA PHE A 26 14.01 -15.10 36.05
C PHE A 26 15.29 -15.91 36.30
N ARG A 27 15.47 -17.04 35.61
CA ARG A 27 16.70 -17.86 35.66
C ARG A 27 17.92 -17.06 35.21
N GLU A 28 17.82 -16.25 34.19
CA GLU A 28 18.89 -15.41 33.71
C GLU A 28 19.26 -14.34 34.75
N ALA A 29 18.26 -13.69 35.34
CA ALA A 29 18.47 -12.65 36.37
C ALA A 29 19.16 -13.16 37.63
N VAL A 30 18.96 -14.44 38.01
CA VAL A 30 19.54 -15.07 39.22
C VAL A 30 20.78 -15.92 38.91
N SER A 31 21.18 -16.01 37.62
CA SER A 31 22.31 -16.86 37.21
C SER A 31 23.64 -16.27 37.61
N LEU A 32 24.30 -16.90 38.59
CA LEU A 32 25.66 -16.57 39.04
C LEU A 32 26.71 -16.76 37.93
N THR A 33 26.42 -17.59 36.92
CA THR A 33 27.34 -17.92 35.83
C THR A 33 27.11 -17.04 34.55
N ARG A 34 26.24 -16.01 34.62
CA ARG A 34 25.88 -15.14 33.50
C ARG A 34 25.47 -15.90 32.22
N LYS A 35 24.87 -17.08 32.38
CA LYS A 35 24.39 -17.87 31.24
C LYS A 35 23.15 -17.17 30.62
N SER A 36 23.26 -16.81 29.35
CA SER A 36 22.16 -16.24 28.59
C SER A 36 21.13 -17.31 28.21
N TYR A 37 19.85 -17.07 28.49
CA TYR A 37 18.71 -17.92 28.14
C TYR A 37 17.80 -17.28 27.09
N HIS A 38 18.11 -16.05 26.66
CA HIS A 38 17.36 -15.34 25.63
C HIS A 38 17.97 -15.56 24.24
N LYS A 39 17.12 -15.40 23.23
CA LYS A 39 17.54 -15.20 21.84
C LYS A 39 17.49 -13.72 21.55
N ASN A 40 18.52 -13.17 20.93
CA ASN A 40 18.52 -11.80 20.45
C ASN A 40 17.77 -11.72 19.12
N PHE A 41 16.78 -10.84 19.06
CA PHE A 41 16.12 -10.44 17.83
C PHE A 41 16.49 -8.97 17.57
N THR A 42 17.23 -8.74 16.51
CA THR A 42 17.62 -7.38 16.09
C THR A 42 16.51 -6.80 15.21
N ALA A 43 15.79 -5.83 15.73
CA ALA A 43 14.71 -5.16 15.04
C ALA A 43 15.19 -3.97 14.19
N LEU A 44 16.30 -3.33 14.59
CA LEU A 44 16.98 -2.27 13.86
C LEU A 44 18.47 -2.42 14.01
N LYS A 45 19.22 -2.16 12.93
CA LYS A 45 20.67 -2.29 12.87
C LYS A 45 21.27 -1.11 12.11
N ASP A 46 21.93 -0.24 12.85
CA ASP A 46 22.70 0.90 12.32
C ASP A 46 21.91 1.81 11.37
N VAL A 47 20.71 2.24 11.76
CA VAL A 47 19.85 3.11 10.95
C VAL A 47 20.25 4.56 11.15
N ASN A 48 20.42 5.30 10.04
CA ASN A 48 20.82 6.70 10.00
C ASN A 48 19.85 7.49 9.12
N LEU A 49 19.31 8.62 9.60
CA LEU A 49 18.42 9.48 8.81
C LEU A 49 18.51 10.92 9.31
N THR A 50 18.69 11.85 8.39
CA THR A 50 18.57 13.29 8.65
C THR A 50 17.36 13.84 7.90
N VAL A 51 16.46 14.53 8.61
CA VAL A 51 15.29 15.20 8.04
C VAL A 51 15.45 16.70 8.30
N TYR A 52 15.31 17.49 7.25
CA TYR A 52 15.45 18.94 7.33
C TYR A 52 14.10 19.63 7.60
N LYS A 53 14.13 20.82 8.21
CA LYS A 53 12.91 21.60 8.47
C LYS A 53 12.15 21.87 7.18
N GLY A 54 10.86 21.59 7.20
CA GLY A 54 9.97 21.74 6.04
C GLY A 54 10.01 20.61 5.04
N GLU A 55 10.80 19.56 5.27
CA GLU A 55 10.91 18.39 4.40
C GLU A 55 9.85 17.34 4.75
N CYS A 56 9.28 16.71 3.73
CA CYS A 56 8.44 15.51 3.87
C CYS A 56 9.24 14.27 3.48
N VAL A 57 9.58 13.43 4.47
CA VAL A 57 10.35 12.19 4.25
C VAL A 57 9.47 10.97 4.45
N GLY A 58 9.43 10.10 3.42
CA GLY A 58 8.74 8.82 3.47
C GLY A 58 9.60 7.72 4.11
N ILE A 59 8.98 6.80 4.84
CA ILE A 59 9.61 5.55 5.28
C ILE A 59 8.81 4.39 4.72
N ILE A 60 9.44 3.60 3.86
CA ILE A 60 8.84 2.42 3.24
C ILE A 60 9.59 1.15 3.63
N GLY A 61 8.94 0.01 3.48
CA GLY A 61 9.52 -1.31 3.78
C GLY A 61 8.44 -2.35 4.06
N THR A 62 8.82 -3.62 4.04
CA THR A 62 7.92 -4.76 4.28
C THR A 62 7.36 -4.77 5.71
N ASN A 63 6.33 -5.59 5.95
CA ASN A 63 5.88 -5.86 7.30
C ASN A 63 7.02 -6.52 8.09
N GLY A 64 7.23 -6.04 9.34
CA GLY A 64 8.36 -6.49 10.17
C GLY A 64 9.73 -5.90 9.79
N SER A 65 9.84 -4.96 8.85
CA SER A 65 11.11 -4.32 8.50
C SER A 65 11.67 -3.37 9.57
N GLY A 66 10.89 -3.05 10.61
CA GLY A 66 11.34 -2.19 11.72
C GLY A 66 10.75 -0.78 11.73
N LYS A 67 9.88 -0.40 10.77
CA LYS A 67 9.27 0.95 10.68
C LYS A 67 8.64 1.42 11.98
N SER A 68 7.71 0.65 12.53
CA SER A 68 7.03 1.03 13.79
C SER A 68 7.98 1.06 15.00
N THR A 69 9.03 0.24 15.00
CA THR A 69 10.09 0.28 16.03
C THR A 69 10.88 1.58 15.92
N LEU A 70 11.26 1.96 14.70
CA LEU A 70 11.98 3.22 14.46
C LEU A 70 11.14 4.43 14.87
N LEU A 71 9.87 4.46 14.47
CA LEU A 71 8.97 5.55 14.85
C LEU A 71 8.77 5.67 16.36
N LYS A 72 8.64 4.55 17.08
CA LYS A 72 8.55 4.54 18.55
C LYS A 72 9.84 5.05 19.21
N ILE A 73 11.00 4.84 18.59
CA ILE A 73 12.27 5.39 19.06
C ILE A 73 12.31 6.90 18.79
N ILE A 74 11.91 7.37 17.61
CA ILE A 74 11.87 8.79 17.26
C ILE A 74 10.92 9.54 18.20
N THR A 75 9.75 8.98 18.51
CA THR A 75 8.77 9.60 19.43
C THR A 75 9.13 9.49 20.91
N GLY A 76 10.24 8.82 21.25
CA GLY A 76 10.68 8.64 22.65
C GLY A 76 9.89 7.60 23.44
N VAL A 77 8.93 6.91 22.82
CA VAL A 77 8.15 5.82 23.45
C VAL A 77 9.02 4.60 23.73
N LEU A 78 10.06 4.40 22.91
CA LEU A 78 10.97 3.27 23.03
C LEU A 78 12.42 3.72 23.02
N ASN A 79 13.20 3.29 24.02
CA ASN A 79 14.64 3.56 24.05
C ASN A 79 15.38 2.68 23.04
N PRO A 80 16.32 3.22 22.24
CA PRO A 80 17.20 2.42 21.40
C PRO A 80 18.15 1.55 22.26
N SER A 81 18.71 0.50 21.66
CA SER A 81 19.80 -0.29 22.28
C SER A 81 21.18 0.31 21.99
N GLY A 82 21.30 1.15 20.98
CA GLY A 82 22.49 1.91 20.60
C GLY A 82 22.11 3.04 19.65
N GLY A 83 22.96 4.05 19.56
CA GLY A 83 22.70 5.27 18.78
C GLY A 83 21.87 6.29 19.53
N GLU A 84 21.60 7.42 18.87
CA GLU A 84 20.85 8.53 19.46
C GLU A 84 19.91 9.18 18.44
N VAL A 85 18.84 9.80 18.94
CA VAL A 85 17.87 10.61 18.17
C VAL A 85 17.88 12.01 18.74
N HIS A 86 18.03 12.97 17.85
CA HIS A 86 17.90 14.38 18.19
C HIS A 86 16.72 14.98 17.43
N LEU A 87 15.84 15.71 18.13
CA LEU A 87 14.64 16.35 17.59
C LEU A 87 14.65 17.84 17.92
N GLU A 88 14.33 18.68 16.96
CA GLU A 88 14.23 20.12 17.16
C GLU A 88 12.81 20.62 16.88
N GLY A 89 12.04 20.90 17.93
CA GLY A 89 10.66 21.36 17.89
C GLY A 89 9.65 20.40 18.53
N HIS A 90 8.37 20.78 18.48
CA HIS A 90 7.27 19.99 19.03
C HIS A 90 6.85 18.89 18.05
N VAL A 91 6.83 17.64 18.52
CA VAL A 91 6.47 16.46 17.72
C VAL A 91 5.03 16.05 18.01
N SER A 92 4.22 15.92 16.98
CA SER A 92 2.94 15.23 17.06
C SER A 92 2.99 13.93 16.25
N SER A 93 2.53 12.85 16.83
CA SER A 93 2.54 11.53 16.20
C SER A 93 1.13 10.96 16.12
N LEU A 94 0.76 10.52 14.92
CA LEU A 94 -0.50 9.80 14.68
C LEU A 94 -0.36 8.27 14.90
N LEU A 95 0.82 7.79 15.31
CA LEU A 95 1.11 6.37 15.55
C LEU A 95 0.19 5.71 16.59
N GLU A 96 -0.10 6.44 17.63
CA GLU A 96 -0.90 5.97 18.76
C GLU A 96 -2.05 6.95 18.98
N LEU A 97 -3.01 6.97 18.03
CA LEU A 97 -4.19 7.81 18.12
C LEU A 97 -4.91 7.59 19.46
N GLY A 98 -5.00 8.67 20.27
CA GLY A 98 -5.59 8.61 21.59
C GLY A 98 -4.67 8.08 22.69
N ALA A 99 -3.37 7.92 22.44
CA ALA A 99 -2.41 7.66 23.51
C ALA A 99 -2.46 8.81 24.53
N GLY A 100 -2.56 8.45 25.80
CA GLY A 100 -2.76 9.39 26.89
C GLY A 100 -4.22 9.81 27.15
N PHE A 101 -5.19 9.33 26.36
CA PHE A 101 -6.61 9.58 26.65
C PHE A 101 -7.06 8.77 27.86
N ASN A 102 -7.75 9.45 28.79
CA ASN A 102 -8.44 8.80 29.91
C ASN A 102 -9.89 8.53 29.51
N LEU A 103 -10.26 7.27 29.45
CA LEU A 103 -11.60 6.84 29.05
C LEU A 103 -12.73 7.36 29.93
N ASN A 104 -12.44 7.69 31.20
CA ASN A 104 -13.42 8.25 32.14
C ASN A 104 -13.56 9.76 32.04
N TYR A 105 -12.67 10.44 31.35
CA TYR A 105 -12.74 11.87 31.09
C TYR A 105 -13.61 12.14 29.86
N THR A 106 -14.20 13.32 29.81
CA THR A 106 -14.90 13.83 28.64
C THR A 106 -13.93 14.05 27.47
N GLY A 107 -14.43 14.19 26.25
CA GLY A 107 -13.61 14.58 25.11
C GLY A 107 -12.86 15.87 25.34
N LEU A 108 -13.54 16.88 25.91
CA LEU A 108 -12.94 18.18 26.22
C LEU A 108 -11.81 18.07 27.25
N GLU A 109 -12.01 17.33 28.34
CA GLU A 109 -10.97 17.08 29.34
C GLU A 109 -9.76 16.35 28.74
N ASN A 110 -9.99 15.41 27.82
CA ASN A 110 -8.92 14.73 27.10
C ASN A 110 -8.15 15.64 26.14
N ILE A 111 -8.82 16.61 25.51
CA ILE A 111 -8.15 17.65 24.69
C ILE A 111 -7.14 18.41 25.55
N TYR A 112 -7.56 18.91 26.71
CA TYR A 112 -6.65 19.64 27.61
C TYR A 112 -5.56 18.74 28.20
N LEU A 113 -5.90 17.50 28.59
CA LEU A 113 -4.93 16.53 29.10
C LEU A 113 -3.81 16.28 28.07
N ASN A 114 -4.22 16.02 26.83
CA ASN A 114 -3.27 15.73 25.76
C ASN A 114 -2.42 16.96 25.38
N GLY A 115 -3.03 18.16 25.35
CA GLY A 115 -2.32 19.41 25.15
C GLY A 115 -1.22 19.62 26.21
N ARG A 116 -1.51 19.38 27.49
CA ARG A 116 -0.52 19.47 28.58
C ARG A 116 0.60 18.43 28.43
N ILE A 117 0.27 17.19 28.03
CA ILE A 117 1.28 16.17 27.75
C ILE A 117 2.21 16.61 26.61
N MET A 118 1.70 17.33 25.63
CA MET A 118 2.47 17.89 24.51
C MET A 118 3.21 19.19 24.88
N GLY A 119 3.04 19.70 26.10
CA GLY A 119 3.75 20.89 26.59
C GLY A 119 3.02 22.23 26.35
N PHE A 120 1.74 22.20 25.92
CA PHE A 120 0.94 23.43 25.74
C PHE A 120 0.29 23.89 27.05
N SER A 121 0.20 25.20 27.23
CA SER A 121 -0.53 25.82 28.33
C SER A 121 -2.05 25.72 28.10
N ASP A 122 -2.84 25.88 29.17
CA ASP A 122 -4.31 25.87 29.07
C ASP A 122 -4.82 27.02 28.18
N GLU A 123 -4.17 28.21 28.25
CA GLU A 123 -4.54 29.36 27.42
C GLU A 123 -4.26 29.11 25.92
N GLU A 124 -3.20 28.37 25.59
CA GLU A 124 -2.91 27.97 24.23
C GLU A 124 -3.92 26.93 23.74
N MET A 125 -4.31 25.99 24.61
CA MET A 125 -5.33 24.99 24.28
C MET A 125 -6.71 25.61 24.12
N GLU A 126 -7.09 26.59 24.93
CA GLU A 126 -8.37 27.30 24.83
C GLU A 126 -8.61 27.88 23.43
N LYS A 127 -7.54 28.36 22.77
CA LYS A 127 -7.59 28.87 21.39
C LYS A 127 -7.75 27.75 20.35
N ARG A 128 -7.26 26.54 20.66
CA ARG A 128 -7.28 25.39 19.76
C ARG A 128 -8.54 24.52 19.89
N VAL A 129 -9.15 24.53 21.06
CA VAL A 129 -10.37 23.71 21.34
C VAL A 129 -11.45 23.90 20.27
N PRO A 130 -11.86 25.13 19.88
CA PRO A 130 -12.90 25.29 18.85
C PRO A 130 -12.52 24.64 17.50
N LEU A 131 -11.26 24.72 17.09
CA LEU A 131 -10.77 24.09 15.85
C LEU A 131 -10.79 22.57 15.96
N ILE A 132 -10.43 22.02 17.12
CA ILE A 132 -10.46 20.58 17.37
C ILE A 132 -11.90 20.07 17.36
N GLU A 133 -12.84 20.79 18.01
CA GLU A 133 -14.26 20.43 18.03
C GLU A 133 -14.87 20.43 16.62
N GLU A 134 -14.62 21.47 15.84
CA GLU A 134 -15.08 21.59 14.46
C GLU A 134 -14.50 20.50 13.56
N PHE A 135 -13.21 20.21 13.71
CA PHE A 135 -12.56 19.17 12.93
C PHE A 135 -13.09 17.79 13.27
N ALA A 136 -13.18 17.44 14.56
CA ALA A 136 -13.68 16.14 15.03
C ALA A 136 -15.13 15.90 14.60
N GLY A 137 -15.98 16.95 14.64
CA GLY A 137 -17.37 16.88 14.19
C GLY A 137 -18.20 15.83 14.94
N ILE A 138 -17.98 15.68 16.26
CA ILE A 138 -18.69 14.74 17.13
C ILE A 138 -19.82 15.40 17.93
N GLY A 139 -20.03 16.71 17.78
CA GLY A 139 -21.08 17.49 18.42
C GLY A 139 -21.07 17.39 19.94
N ASP A 140 -22.25 17.32 20.56
CA ASP A 140 -22.38 17.34 22.02
C ASP A 140 -21.71 16.16 22.75
N PHE A 141 -21.33 15.12 22.02
CA PHE A 141 -20.59 13.99 22.61
C PHE A 141 -19.24 14.43 23.18
N ILE A 142 -18.68 15.55 22.75
CA ILE A 142 -17.40 16.04 23.30
C ILE A 142 -17.46 16.27 24.82
N ARG A 143 -18.65 16.52 25.37
CA ARG A 143 -18.89 16.73 26.81
C ARG A 143 -19.19 15.43 27.54
N GLN A 144 -19.22 14.30 26.85
CA GLN A 144 -19.45 12.99 27.46
C GLN A 144 -18.12 12.23 27.66
N PRO A 145 -18.08 11.32 28.66
CA PRO A 145 -16.91 10.46 28.84
C PRO A 145 -16.58 9.64 27.58
N VAL A 146 -15.29 9.60 27.24
CA VAL A 146 -14.78 8.95 26.02
C VAL A 146 -15.13 7.45 25.96
N LYS A 147 -15.29 6.77 27.10
CA LYS A 147 -15.78 5.38 27.15
C LYS A 147 -17.12 5.16 26.47
N ASN A 148 -17.92 6.21 26.28
CA ASN A 148 -19.23 6.16 25.63
C ASN A 148 -19.13 6.39 24.10
N TYR A 149 -17.93 6.64 23.58
CA TYR A 149 -17.73 6.91 22.16
C TYR A 149 -17.74 5.62 21.34
N SER A 150 -18.21 5.72 20.09
CA SER A 150 -17.92 4.69 19.12
C SER A 150 -16.41 4.74 18.75
N SER A 151 -15.89 3.65 18.21
CA SER A 151 -14.49 3.61 17.73
C SER A 151 -14.19 4.72 16.72
N GLY A 152 -15.13 5.04 15.84
CA GLY A 152 -15.02 6.14 14.88
C GLY A 152 -14.97 7.51 15.56
N MET A 153 -15.83 7.78 16.55
CA MET A 153 -15.80 9.06 17.30
C MET A 153 -14.50 9.21 18.08
N PHE A 154 -14.03 8.14 18.71
CA PHE A 154 -12.75 8.12 19.42
C PHE A 154 -11.60 8.49 18.47
N ALA A 155 -11.53 7.81 17.34
CA ALA A 155 -10.48 8.03 16.35
C ALA A 155 -10.54 9.45 15.75
N ARG A 156 -11.75 9.98 15.47
CA ARG A 156 -11.94 11.37 14.98
C ARG A 156 -11.46 12.39 15.98
N LEU A 157 -11.78 12.25 17.28
CA LEU A 157 -11.30 13.16 18.31
C LEU A 157 -9.79 13.06 18.48
N ALA A 158 -9.25 11.85 18.58
CA ALA A 158 -7.81 11.64 18.74
C ALA A 158 -7.00 12.24 17.58
N PHE A 159 -7.47 12.03 16.34
CA PHE A 159 -6.86 12.63 15.16
C PHE A 159 -6.98 14.17 15.17
N ALA A 160 -8.18 14.69 15.52
CA ALA A 160 -8.42 16.13 15.59
C ALA A 160 -7.47 16.81 16.58
N VAL A 161 -7.23 16.21 17.75
CA VAL A 161 -6.27 16.71 18.74
C VAL A 161 -4.86 16.70 18.13
N ALA A 162 -4.40 15.56 17.63
CA ALA A 162 -3.03 15.40 17.14
C ALA A 162 -2.68 16.38 16.00
N ILE A 163 -3.67 16.70 15.13
CA ILE A 163 -3.41 17.52 13.93
C ILE A 163 -3.65 19.02 14.17
N ASN A 164 -4.47 19.42 15.15
CA ASN A 164 -4.78 20.84 15.39
C ASN A 164 -3.95 21.50 16.51
N VAL A 165 -2.98 20.80 17.08
CA VAL A 165 -1.99 21.39 18.01
C VAL A 165 -0.87 22.15 17.30
N ASP A 166 -0.87 22.16 15.95
CA ASP A 166 0.10 22.87 15.11
C ASP A 166 1.57 22.48 15.42
N PRO A 167 1.95 21.22 15.26
CA PRO A 167 3.30 20.76 15.58
C PRO A 167 4.35 21.31 14.60
N ASP A 168 5.61 21.30 15.02
CA ASP A 168 6.76 21.58 14.15
C ASP A 168 7.10 20.35 13.28
N ILE A 169 6.93 19.17 13.88
CA ILE A 169 7.19 17.87 13.26
C ILE A 169 5.93 16.99 13.39
N LEU A 170 5.40 16.56 12.25
CA LEU A 170 4.26 15.65 12.18
C LEU A 170 4.72 14.25 11.76
N ILE A 171 4.43 13.23 12.57
CA ILE A 171 4.68 11.84 12.23
C ILE A 171 3.36 11.17 11.88
N VAL A 172 3.25 10.70 10.64
CA VAL A 172 2.05 10.06 10.09
C VAL A 172 2.35 8.59 9.79
N ASP A 173 1.58 7.69 10.38
CA ASP A 173 1.65 6.24 10.12
C ASP A 173 0.26 5.75 9.73
N GLU A 174 0.05 5.31 8.51
CA GLU A 174 -1.20 4.73 7.96
C GLU A 174 -2.54 5.32 8.48
N ALA A 175 -2.46 6.23 9.46
CA ALA A 175 -3.58 6.78 10.22
C ALA A 175 -4.47 7.74 9.40
N LEU A 176 -4.10 8.12 8.18
CA LEU A 176 -4.94 8.97 7.31
C LEU A 176 -6.19 8.23 6.81
N SER A 177 -6.25 6.91 6.95
CA SER A 177 -7.37 6.06 6.55
C SER A 177 -8.41 5.84 7.66
N VAL A 178 -8.39 6.66 8.72
CA VAL A 178 -9.29 6.55 9.88
C VAL A 178 -10.61 7.28 9.63
N GLY A 179 -11.72 6.72 10.12
CA GLY A 179 -13.05 7.30 10.02
C GLY A 179 -13.76 7.02 8.69
N ASP A 180 -14.82 7.80 8.43
CA ASP A 180 -15.54 7.72 7.16
C ASP A 180 -14.83 8.51 6.05
N ILE A 181 -15.29 8.34 4.81
CA ILE A 181 -14.67 8.96 3.61
C ILE A 181 -14.63 10.50 3.68
N PHE A 182 -15.61 11.13 4.34
CA PHE A 182 -15.63 12.59 4.49
C PHE A 182 -14.58 13.04 5.49
N PHE A 183 -14.40 12.29 6.57
CA PHE A 183 -13.36 12.59 7.55
C PHE A 183 -11.96 12.34 6.97
N GLN A 184 -11.77 11.26 6.22
CA GLN A 184 -10.51 11.01 5.50
C GLN A 184 -10.17 12.16 4.55
N THR A 185 -11.15 12.69 3.82
CA THR A 185 -10.94 13.86 2.94
C THR A 185 -10.45 15.08 3.74
N LYS A 186 -11.04 15.36 4.92
CA LYS A 186 -10.56 16.41 5.82
C LYS A 186 -9.12 16.17 6.27
N CYS A 187 -8.77 14.91 6.60
CA CYS A 187 -7.41 14.55 7.00
C CYS A 187 -6.39 14.82 5.89
N TYR A 188 -6.68 14.42 4.65
CA TYR A 188 -5.81 14.70 3.50
C TYR A 188 -5.69 16.20 3.19
N HIS A 189 -6.78 16.97 3.30
CA HIS A 189 -6.71 18.41 3.15
C HIS A 189 -5.80 19.06 4.19
N LYS A 190 -5.93 18.65 5.45
CA LYS A 190 -5.11 19.17 6.54
C LYS A 190 -3.63 18.80 6.39
N PHE A 191 -3.36 17.58 5.90
CA PHE A 191 -2.01 17.15 5.55
C PHE A 191 -1.39 18.04 4.46
N ASP A 192 -2.15 18.33 3.40
CA ASP A 192 -1.72 19.24 2.32
C ASP A 192 -1.48 20.67 2.82
N GLU A 193 -2.28 21.17 3.77
CA GLU A 193 -2.06 22.47 4.42
C GLU A 193 -0.72 22.50 5.16
N PHE A 194 -0.40 21.48 5.96
CA PHE A 194 0.87 21.39 6.66
C PHE A 194 2.06 21.37 5.72
N ARG A 195 1.96 20.60 4.64
CA ARG A 195 3.01 20.55 3.63
C ARG A 195 3.22 21.91 2.96
N LYS A 196 2.15 22.60 2.59
CA LYS A 196 2.22 23.95 2.01
C LYS A 196 2.74 25.00 3.01
N ALA A 197 2.47 24.81 4.30
CA ALA A 197 2.99 25.66 5.36
C ALA A 197 4.48 25.40 5.69
N GLY A 198 5.12 24.43 5.03
CA GLY A 198 6.52 24.08 5.26
C GLY A 198 6.77 23.38 6.59
N LYS A 199 5.79 22.64 7.12
CA LYS A 199 5.98 21.79 8.31
C LYS A 199 6.80 20.56 7.95
N THR A 200 7.60 20.08 8.91
CA THR A 200 8.39 18.85 8.74
C THR A 200 7.48 17.65 8.92
N ILE A 201 7.53 16.71 7.98
CA ILE A 201 6.64 15.53 7.99
C ILE A 201 7.45 14.25 7.82
N LEU A 202 7.25 13.31 8.74
CA LEU A 202 7.72 11.94 8.58
C LEU A 202 6.52 11.04 8.23
N PHE A 203 6.48 10.54 7.00
CA PHE A 203 5.33 9.84 6.45
C PHE A 203 5.62 8.35 6.26
N VAL A 204 4.89 7.50 6.98
CA VAL A 204 4.99 6.04 6.84
C VAL A 204 3.72 5.53 6.18
N SER A 205 3.86 4.85 5.07
CA SER A 205 2.73 4.28 4.34
C SER A 205 3.13 3.03 3.59
N HIS A 206 2.17 2.12 3.44
CA HIS A 206 2.25 1.00 2.50
C HIS A 206 1.79 1.40 1.09
N ASP A 207 1.08 2.52 0.96
CA ASP A 207 0.70 3.05 -0.34
C ASP A 207 1.86 3.84 -0.95
N LEU A 208 2.57 3.17 -1.86
CA LEU A 208 3.72 3.74 -2.57
C LEU A 208 3.35 4.95 -3.43
N SER A 209 2.12 5.00 -3.93
CA SER A 209 1.62 6.12 -4.73
C SER A 209 1.52 7.39 -3.90
N SER A 210 1.03 7.28 -2.66
CA SER A 210 1.00 8.39 -1.70
C SER A 210 2.41 8.86 -1.32
N VAL A 211 3.37 7.91 -1.13
CA VAL A 211 4.77 8.29 -0.86
C VAL A 211 5.37 9.07 -2.03
N ILE A 212 5.20 8.61 -3.26
CA ILE A 212 5.71 9.31 -4.46
C ILE A 212 5.05 10.69 -4.62
N LYS A 213 3.76 10.80 -4.29
CA LYS A 213 2.99 12.04 -4.44
C LYS A 213 3.34 13.11 -3.41
N TYR A 214 3.58 12.70 -2.16
CA TYR A 214 3.64 13.63 -1.03
C TYR A 214 5.04 13.85 -0.48
N CYS A 215 5.97 12.89 -0.65
CA CYS A 215 7.29 12.96 -0.04
C CYS A 215 8.36 13.50 -1.00
N ASP A 216 9.28 14.29 -0.48
CA ASP A 216 10.43 14.83 -1.20
C ASP A 216 11.53 13.77 -1.38
N ARG A 217 11.78 13.01 -0.32
CA ARG A 217 12.68 11.85 -0.28
C ARG A 217 12.02 10.71 0.47
N CYS A 218 12.52 9.49 0.28
CA CYS A 218 12.14 8.39 1.13
C CYS A 218 13.31 7.50 1.54
N MET A 219 13.12 6.78 2.66
CA MET A 219 14.01 5.77 3.18
C MET A 219 13.37 4.39 3.05
N LEU A 220 14.16 3.43 2.57
CA LEU A 220 13.78 2.02 2.52
C LEU A 220 14.41 1.26 3.67
N LEU A 221 13.55 0.67 4.50
CA LEU A 221 13.92 -0.29 5.54
C LEU A 221 13.60 -1.71 5.10
N ASN A 222 14.58 -2.62 5.23
CA ASN A 222 14.37 -4.05 5.01
C ASN A 222 15.06 -4.85 6.11
N ARG A 223 14.32 -5.74 6.79
CA ARG A 223 14.83 -6.61 7.86
C ARG A 223 15.65 -5.86 8.94
N GLY A 224 15.23 -4.66 9.29
CA GLY A 224 15.89 -3.81 10.29
C GLY A 224 17.09 -3.01 9.79
N GLU A 225 17.48 -3.15 8.54
CA GLU A 225 18.60 -2.41 7.93
C GLU A 225 18.08 -1.32 7.00
N GLN A 226 18.78 -0.20 6.95
CA GLN A 226 18.57 0.87 5.99
C GLN A 226 19.20 0.47 4.66
N VAL A 227 18.38 0.27 3.64
CA VAL A 227 18.84 -0.16 2.33
C VAL A 227 19.17 1.02 1.44
N ALA A 228 18.33 2.05 1.45
CA ALA A 228 18.51 3.25 0.65
C ALA A 228 17.80 4.46 1.26
N VAL A 229 18.32 5.66 0.95
CA VAL A 229 17.67 6.95 1.18
C VAL A 229 17.88 7.80 -0.06
N GLY A 230 16.82 8.41 -0.59
CA GLY A 230 16.94 9.23 -1.79
C GLY A 230 15.60 9.61 -2.41
N ASN A 231 15.62 9.85 -3.72
CA ASN A 231 14.43 10.18 -4.49
C ASN A 231 13.37 9.08 -4.38
N CYS A 232 12.10 9.46 -4.18
CA CYS A 232 11.02 8.51 -3.92
C CYS A 232 10.86 7.48 -5.04
N LYS A 233 10.95 7.87 -6.32
CA LYS A 233 10.82 6.94 -7.44
C LYS A 233 11.90 5.86 -7.41
N ASP A 234 13.17 6.28 -7.27
CA ASP A 234 14.31 5.36 -7.28
C ASP A 234 14.25 4.37 -6.12
N VAL A 235 13.87 4.86 -4.94
CA VAL A 235 13.77 4.03 -3.72
C VAL A 235 12.57 3.09 -3.78
N VAL A 236 11.44 3.53 -4.35
CA VAL A 236 10.26 2.69 -4.59
C VAL A 236 10.57 1.59 -5.61
N ASP A 237 11.28 1.90 -6.69
CA ASP A 237 11.69 0.91 -7.68
C ASP A 237 12.66 -0.13 -7.09
N LEU A 238 13.57 0.33 -6.22
CA LEU A 238 14.44 -0.58 -5.45
C LEU A 238 13.62 -1.47 -4.50
N TYR A 239 12.63 -0.90 -3.81
CA TYR A 239 11.73 -1.66 -2.94
C TYR A 239 10.99 -2.76 -3.72
N ARG A 240 10.46 -2.44 -4.91
CA ARG A 240 9.81 -3.42 -5.79
C ARG A 240 10.75 -4.56 -6.17
N LYS A 241 12.01 -4.24 -6.56
CA LYS A 241 13.03 -5.26 -6.86
C LYS A 241 13.30 -6.17 -5.67
N LEU A 242 13.48 -5.61 -4.47
CA LEU A 242 13.71 -6.39 -3.25
C LEU A 242 12.53 -7.29 -2.88
N MET A 243 11.30 -6.84 -3.13
CA MET A 243 10.11 -7.68 -2.94
C MET A 243 10.15 -8.90 -3.85
N VAL A 244 10.59 -8.73 -5.09
CA VAL A 244 10.80 -9.83 -6.07
C VAL A 244 11.84 -10.83 -5.57
N GLU A 245 13.00 -10.34 -5.13
CA GLU A 245 14.12 -11.17 -4.68
C GLU A 245 13.78 -11.95 -3.40
N ASN A 246 13.19 -11.30 -2.40
CA ASN A 246 12.77 -11.95 -1.16
C ASN A 246 11.74 -13.08 -1.42
N TYR A 247 10.80 -12.88 -2.35
CA TYR A 247 9.83 -13.90 -2.70
C TYR A 247 10.48 -15.11 -3.40
N GLN A 248 11.47 -14.89 -4.24
CA GLN A 248 12.23 -15.96 -4.88
C GLN A 248 13.05 -16.77 -3.87
N GLU A 249 13.63 -16.13 -2.85
CA GLU A 249 14.36 -16.81 -1.77
C GLU A 249 13.43 -17.67 -0.90
N GLU A 250 12.28 -17.14 -0.51
CA GLU A 250 11.27 -17.89 0.27
C GLU A 250 10.74 -19.10 -0.51
N ARG A 251 10.55 -18.96 -1.82
CA ARG A 251 10.11 -20.06 -2.69
C ARG A 251 11.17 -21.14 -2.82
N LYS A 252 12.44 -20.80 -2.92
CA LYS A 252 13.57 -21.76 -2.91
C LYS A 252 13.67 -22.48 -1.57
N LEU A 253 13.47 -21.78 -0.45
CA LEU A 253 13.50 -22.37 0.90
C LEU A 253 12.34 -23.35 1.10
N ASN A 254 11.14 -22.99 0.67
CA ASN A 254 9.95 -23.85 0.75
C ASN A 254 10.03 -25.08 -0.18
N GLN A 255 10.68 -24.97 -1.32
CA GLN A 255 10.95 -26.10 -2.22
C GLN A 255 12.01 -27.06 -1.65
N THR A 256 12.91 -26.58 -0.81
CA THR A 256 13.91 -27.44 -0.14
C THR A 256 13.32 -28.19 1.06
N VAL A 257 12.21 -27.71 1.63
CA VAL A 257 11.50 -28.38 2.75
C VAL A 257 10.42 -29.35 2.25
N ALA A 258 9.84 -29.13 1.09
CA ALA A 258 8.97 -30.07 0.39
C ALA A 258 9.86 -30.97 -0.46
N GLY A 259 10.21 -32.14 0.09
CA GLY A 259 11.04 -33.13 -0.59
C GLY A 259 10.55 -33.42 -2.03
N ASN A 260 11.53 -33.53 -2.92
CA ASN A 260 11.40 -33.92 -4.32
C ASN A 260 10.29 -34.94 -4.56
N THR A 261 9.23 -34.51 -5.23
CA THR A 261 8.44 -35.38 -6.08
C THR A 261 8.63 -34.87 -7.51
N ASP A 262 9.75 -35.28 -8.09
CA ASP A 262 9.88 -35.37 -9.53
C ASP A 262 8.81 -36.33 -10.02
N SER A 263 7.71 -35.79 -10.54
CA SER A 263 6.82 -36.55 -11.42
C SER A 263 7.26 -36.23 -12.84
N ASP A 264 8.03 -37.18 -13.41
CA ASP A 264 8.26 -37.30 -14.83
C ASP A 264 6.94 -37.23 -15.58
N ILE A 265 6.68 -36.13 -16.24
CA ILE A 265 5.61 -36.02 -17.24
C ILE A 265 6.24 -36.46 -18.56
N PRO A 266 5.69 -37.52 -19.23
CA PRO A 266 6.25 -37.98 -20.50
C PRO A 266 6.10 -36.90 -21.57
N GLU A 267 7.20 -36.51 -22.17
CA GLU A 267 7.23 -35.74 -23.42
C GLU A 267 6.67 -36.63 -24.54
N THR A 268 5.40 -36.53 -24.86
CA THR A 268 4.85 -37.07 -26.09
C THR A 268 4.01 -36.03 -26.82
N GLY A 269 4.50 -35.60 -27.97
CA GLY A 269 3.69 -35.03 -29.04
C GLY A 269 4.00 -33.61 -29.40
N VAL A 270 4.62 -33.45 -30.56
CA VAL A 270 4.67 -32.30 -31.47
C VAL A 270 4.44 -30.93 -30.82
N VAL A 271 5.47 -30.40 -30.21
CA VAL A 271 5.55 -28.99 -29.82
C VAL A 271 5.89 -28.21 -31.09
N GLU A 272 4.91 -27.58 -31.74
CA GLU A 272 5.21 -26.45 -32.59
C GLU A 272 5.99 -25.45 -31.75
N LYS A 273 7.29 -25.30 -32.03
CA LYS A 273 8.18 -24.34 -31.37
C LYS A 273 7.68 -22.94 -31.73
N TRP A 274 6.86 -22.37 -30.85
CA TRP A 274 6.63 -20.92 -30.90
C TRP A 274 7.99 -20.21 -30.84
N PRO A 275 8.22 -19.16 -31.65
CA PRO A 275 9.45 -18.41 -31.59
C PRO A 275 9.67 -17.91 -30.17
N ARG A 276 10.75 -18.31 -29.51
CA ARG A 276 11.12 -17.88 -28.16
C ARG A 276 11.28 -16.36 -28.06
N ASP A 277 11.36 -15.68 -29.18
CA ASP A 277 11.65 -14.26 -29.36
C ASP A 277 10.41 -13.35 -29.16
N LYS A 278 9.23 -13.87 -28.84
CA LYS A 278 8.00 -13.10 -28.62
C LYS A 278 7.22 -13.60 -27.41
N ILE A 279 7.84 -13.55 -26.24
CA ILE A 279 7.16 -13.76 -24.97
C ILE A 279 6.66 -12.40 -24.50
N TRP A 280 5.34 -12.18 -24.52
CA TRP A 280 4.72 -10.87 -24.19
C TRP A 280 4.95 -10.45 -22.74
N LYS A 281 4.85 -11.41 -21.80
CA LYS A 281 5.00 -11.13 -20.37
C LYS A 281 6.37 -10.57 -19.99
N THR A 282 7.41 -10.78 -20.80
CA THR A 282 8.75 -10.22 -20.56
C THR A 282 8.82 -8.71 -20.81
N SER A 283 7.87 -8.17 -21.57
CA SER A 283 7.73 -6.72 -21.82
C SER A 283 6.80 -6.03 -20.83
N MET A 284 6.25 -6.79 -19.87
CA MET A 284 5.35 -6.28 -18.84
C MET A 284 6.07 -6.16 -17.50
N THR A 285 5.64 -5.22 -16.65
CA THR A 285 6.04 -5.19 -15.23
C THR A 285 5.32 -6.32 -14.51
N GLN A 286 5.98 -7.46 -14.39
CA GLN A 286 5.39 -8.65 -13.78
C GLN A 286 5.30 -8.50 -12.27
N ASN A 287 4.19 -8.97 -11.69
CA ASN A 287 4.08 -9.11 -10.25
C ASN A 287 4.72 -10.43 -9.80
N PRO A 288 5.72 -10.41 -8.91
CA PRO A 288 6.33 -11.64 -8.39
C PRO A 288 5.41 -12.42 -7.45
N GLY A 289 4.40 -11.75 -6.89
CA GLY A 289 3.42 -12.31 -5.95
C GLY A 289 2.15 -12.83 -6.61
N VAL A 290 2.20 -13.26 -7.89
CA VAL A 290 1.04 -13.81 -8.61
C VAL A 290 0.41 -14.95 -7.81
N GLN A 291 -0.86 -14.78 -7.44
CA GLN A 291 -1.63 -15.87 -6.86
C GLN A 291 -2.21 -16.71 -8.00
N GLU A 292 -1.79 -17.96 -8.04
CA GLU A 292 -2.13 -18.89 -9.08
C GLU A 292 -2.86 -20.08 -8.49
N TYR A 293 -4.01 -20.46 -9.09
CA TYR A 293 -4.72 -21.69 -8.73
C TYR A 293 -5.52 -22.27 -9.92
N GLY A 294 -5.94 -23.50 -9.79
CA GLY A 294 -6.69 -24.29 -10.78
C GLY A 294 -6.09 -25.67 -10.97
N ASP A 295 -6.83 -26.56 -11.61
CA ASP A 295 -6.44 -27.95 -11.79
C ASP A 295 -5.57 -28.22 -13.02
N ARG A 296 -5.25 -27.19 -13.80
CA ARG A 296 -4.41 -27.23 -14.99
C ARG A 296 -4.93 -28.09 -16.15
N ARG A 297 -6.21 -28.42 -16.20
CA ARG A 297 -6.84 -28.98 -17.40
C ARG A 297 -6.74 -28.02 -18.59
N ALA A 298 -6.63 -26.75 -18.32
CA ALA A 298 -6.22 -25.73 -19.27
C ALA A 298 -5.27 -24.75 -18.62
N GLU A 299 -4.37 -24.16 -19.41
CA GLU A 299 -3.29 -23.29 -18.92
C GLU A 299 -3.19 -21.99 -19.70
N ILE A 300 -2.88 -20.91 -19.01
CA ILE A 300 -2.43 -19.64 -19.56
C ILE A 300 -0.90 -19.69 -19.64
N LEU A 301 -0.34 -19.60 -20.83
CA LEU A 301 1.09 -19.80 -21.09
C LEU A 301 1.86 -18.48 -21.12
N ASP A 302 1.23 -17.44 -21.69
CA ASP A 302 1.82 -16.12 -21.90
C ASP A 302 0.71 -15.07 -21.94
N TYR A 303 1.01 -13.82 -21.56
CA TYR A 303 0.02 -12.74 -21.53
C TYR A 303 0.68 -11.39 -21.80
N GLY A 304 -0.12 -10.42 -22.23
CA GLY A 304 0.32 -9.06 -22.48
C GLY A 304 -0.83 -8.06 -22.51
N LEU A 305 -0.47 -6.81 -22.39
CA LEU A 305 -1.34 -5.67 -22.63
C LEU A 305 -0.79 -4.93 -23.85
N MET A 306 -1.62 -4.71 -24.86
CA MET A 306 -1.23 -4.09 -26.11
C MET A 306 -1.91 -2.73 -26.24
N ASN A 307 -1.13 -1.67 -26.47
CA ASN A 307 -1.65 -0.33 -26.72
C ASN A 307 -2.21 -0.17 -28.14
N GLU A 308 -2.78 0.99 -28.46
CA GLU A 308 -3.36 1.31 -29.77
C GLU A 308 -2.35 1.21 -30.91
N ARG A 309 -1.04 1.36 -30.61
CA ARG A 309 0.05 1.25 -31.60
C ARG A 309 0.49 -0.19 -31.86
N GLY A 310 -0.12 -1.17 -31.17
CA GLY A 310 0.26 -2.58 -31.29
C GLY A 310 1.49 -2.97 -30.49
N GLU A 311 1.94 -2.16 -29.55
CA GLU A 311 3.09 -2.41 -28.68
C GLU A 311 2.65 -3.09 -27.38
N ILE A 312 3.41 -4.07 -26.91
CA ILE A 312 3.20 -4.70 -25.61
C ILE A 312 3.81 -3.81 -24.52
N THR A 313 2.99 -3.36 -23.60
CA THR A 313 3.37 -2.39 -22.58
C THR A 313 2.51 -2.52 -21.33
N SER A 314 3.02 -2.12 -20.18
CA SER A 314 2.26 -1.96 -18.93
C SER A 314 1.57 -0.59 -18.82
N MET A 315 1.83 0.34 -19.75
CA MET A 315 1.33 1.72 -19.71
C MET A 315 0.32 1.95 -20.83
N ILE A 316 -0.87 2.41 -20.45
CA ILE A 316 -1.98 2.71 -21.37
C ILE A 316 -2.45 4.13 -21.11
N THR A 317 -2.65 4.93 -22.17
CA THR A 317 -3.19 6.28 -22.04
C THR A 317 -4.71 6.22 -21.85
N LYS A 318 -5.24 7.00 -20.92
CA LYS A 318 -6.69 7.13 -20.75
C LYS A 318 -7.34 7.59 -22.05
N GLY A 319 -8.41 6.91 -22.44
CA GLY A 319 -9.14 7.18 -23.68
C GLY A 319 -8.65 6.43 -24.91
N GLU A 320 -7.46 5.84 -24.90
CA GLU A 320 -7.00 5.02 -26.02
C GLU A 320 -7.61 3.62 -26.02
N THR A 321 -7.58 2.98 -27.17
CA THR A 321 -7.98 1.56 -27.33
C THR A 321 -6.82 0.66 -26.91
N PHE A 322 -7.09 -0.32 -26.06
CA PHE A 322 -6.10 -1.32 -25.64
C PHE A 322 -6.65 -2.73 -25.76
N THR A 323 -5.76 -3.70 -25.82
CA THR A 323 -6.10 -5.12 -25.92
C THR A 323 -5.39 -5.91 -24.83
N VAL A 324 -6.16 -6.62 -23.99
CA VAL A 324 -5.64 -7.70 -23.14
C VAL A 324 -5.57 -8.95 -23.98
N LEU A 325 -4.41 -9.60 -24.03
CA LEU A 325 -4.23 -10.82 -24.80
C LEU A 325 -3.45 -11.85 -24.00
N TYR A 326 -3.82 -13.13 -24.17
CA TYR A 326 -3.04 -14.21 -23.58
C TYR A 326 -3.14 -15.49 -24.41
N ARG A 327 -2.05 -16.27 -24.34
CA ARG A 327 -1.96 -17.60 -24.97
C ARG A 327 -2.42 -18.64 -23.99
N PHE A 328 -3.17 -19.61 -24.51
CA PHE A 328 -3.69 -20.71 -23.71
C PHE A 328 -3.39 -22.06 -24.35
N ARG A 329 -3.43 -23.11 -23.53
CA ARG A 329 -3.43 -24.50 -23.94
C ARG A 329 -4.56 -25.21 -23.21
N LEU A 330 -5.31 -26.06 -23.92
CA LEU A 330 -6.23 -27.01 -23.33
C LEU A 330 -5.52 -28.36 -23.22
N ASN A 331 -5.21 -28.80 -22.01
CA ASN A 331 -4.55 -30.08 -21.79
C ASN A 331 -5.52 -31.26 -21.93
N GLU A 332 -6.82 -31.00 -21.80
CA GLU A 332 -7.92 -31.94 -22.00
C GLU A 332 -8.96 -31.31 -22.93
N ARG A 333 -9.95 -32.15 -23.37
CA ARG A 333 -11.13 -31.60 -24.04
C ARG A 333 -12.03 -30.92 -23.01
N ILE A 334 -12.28 -29.63 -23.20
CA ILE A 334 -13.14 -28.81 -22.35
C ILE A 334 -14.30 -28.31 -23.20
N GLU A 335 -15.53 -28.54 -22.77
CA GLU A 335 -16.71 -28.00 -23.42
C GLU A 335 -16.89 -26.53 -22.95
N ASN A 336 -17.04 -25.60 -23.94
CA ASN A 336 -17.26 -24.19 -23.68
C ASN A 336 -16.29 -23.53 -22.67
N PRO A 337 -14.98 -23.55 -22.93
CA PRO A 337 -14.04 -22.88 -22.05
C PRO A 337 -14.32 -21.37 -22.00
N ILE A 338 -14.31 -20.80 -20.79
CA ILE A 338 -14.57 -19.40 -20.54
C ILE A 338 -13.23 -18.72 -20.25
N PHE A 339 -12.86 -17.78 -21.11
CA PHE A 339 -11.69 -16.94 -20.97
C PHE A 339 -12.12 -15.61 -20.33
N ALA A 340 -11.35 -15.11 -19.38
CA ALA A 340 -11.68 -13.89 -18.64
C ALA A 340 -10.46 -13.04 -18.38
N PHE A 341 -10.66 -11.73 -18.24
CA PHE A 341 -9.72 -10.82 -17.61
C PHE A 341 -10.47 -9.91 -16.64
N THR A 342 -9.73 -9.37 -15.66
CA THR A 342 -10.22 -8.39 -14.71
C THR A 342 -9.11 -7.38 -14.42
N ILE A 343 -9.44 -6.09 -14.37
CA ILE A 343 -8.55 -5.05 -13.86
C ILE A 343 -8.98 -4.74 -12.44
N ARG A 344 -8.02 -4.72 -11.52
CA ARG A 344 -8.22 -4.57 -10.08
C ARG A 344 -7.48 -3.34 -9.58
N ASP A 345 -7.96 -2.74 -8.50
CA ASP A 345 -7.19 -1.73 -7.78
C ASP A 345 -6.04 -2.38 -6.98
N MET A 346 -5.15 -1.56 -6.44
CA MET A 346 -4.02 -2.02 -5.61
C MET A 346 -4.47 -2.67 -4.29
N LYS A 347 -5.76 -2.56 -3.92
CA LYS A 347 -6.36 -3.21 -2.74
C LYS A 347 -6.98 -4.56 -3.08
N GLY A 348 -6.99 -4.92 -4.38
CA GLY A 348 -7.55 -6.17 -4.87
C GLY A 348 -9.04 -6.11 -5.22
N SER A 349 -9.66 -4.92 -5.20
CA SER A 349 -11.06 -4.76 -5.64
C SER A 349 -11.16 -4.87 -7.14
N GLU A 350 -12.08 -5.67 -7.66
CA GLU A 350 -12.35 -5.78 -9.08
C GLU A 350 -13.06 -4.52 -9.58
N LEU A 351 -12.46 -3.83 -10.54
CA LEU A 351 -12.97 -2.57 -11.08
C LEU A 351 -13.71 -2.78 -12.39
N CYS A 352 -13.12 -3.51 -13.32
CA CYS A 352 -13.73 -3.86 -14.59
C CYS A 352 -13.13 -5.15 -15.15
N GLY A 353 -13.85 -5.77 -16.04
CA GLY A 353 -13.43 -6.99 -16.70
C GLY A 353 -14.60 -7.60 -17.46
N THR A 354 -14.30 -8.61 -18.27
CA THR A 354 -15.31 -9.39 -18.96
C THR A 354 -14.81 -10.81 -19.22
N ASN A 355 -15.66 -11.62 -19.80
CA ASN A 355 -15.32 -12.98 -20.22
C ASN A 355 -16.04 -13.35 -21.52
N THR A 356 -15.55 -14.42 -22.14
CA THR A 356 -16.09 -14.87 -23.43
C THR A 356 -17.55 -15.32 -23.38
N MET A 357 -18.05 -15.71 -22.22
CA MET A 357 -19.45 -16.08 -22.04
C MET A 357 -20.36 -14.83 -22.07
N TYR A 358 -19.97 -13.75 -21.39
CA TYR A 358 -20.73 -12.49 -21.40
C TYR A 358 -20.71 -11.79 -22.76
N GLU A 359 -19.63 -12.00 -23.53
CA GLU A 359 -19.47 -11.44 -24.87
C GLU A 359 -20.01 -12.38 -25.98
N ASP A 360 -20.72 -13.46 -25.63
CA ASP A 360 -21.24 -14.48 -26.55
C ASP A 360 -20.19 -15.05 -27.53
N GLN A 361 -18.93 -15.17 -27.04
CA GLN A 361 -17.79 -15.67 -27.82
C GLN A 361 -17.31 -17.03 -27.25
N THR A 362 -17.84 -18.12 -27.77
CA THR A 362 -17.48 -19.47 -27.32
C THR A 362 -16.65 -20.22 -28.39
N ILE A 363 -15.81 -21.15 -27.94
CA ILE A 363 -15.12 -22.08 -28.83
C ILE A 363 -15.94 -23.40 -28.88
N GLU A 364 -16.65 -23.62 -29.98
CA GLU A 364 -17.56 -24.75 -30.12
C GLU A 364 -16.84 -26.12 -30.19
N LYS A 365 -15.64 -26.18 -30.77
CA LYS A 365 -14.89 -27.42 -30.95
C LYS A 365 -13.55 -27.34 -30.25
N THR A 366 -13.44 -28.06 -29.16
CA THR A 366 -12.21 -28.19 -28.38
C THR A 366 -11.68 -29.61 -28.43
N GLN A 367 -10.38 -29.74 -28.31
CA GLN A 367 -9.67 -31.04 -28.18
C GLN A 367 -8.45 -30.86 -27.26
N ALA A 368 -7.97 -31.96 -26.71
CA ALA A 368 -6.71 -31.95 -25.95
C ALA A 368 -5.56 -31.49 -26.83
N GLY A 369 -4.68 -30.63 -26.27
CA GLY A 369 -3.57 -30.04 -26.99
C GLY A 369 -3.90 -28.77 -27.80
N LEU A 370 -5.18 -28.35 -27.85
CA LEU A 370 -5.55 -27.09 -28.51
C LEU A 370 -4.83 -25.90 -27.87
N THR A 371 -4.13 -25.16 -28.69
CA THR A 371 -3.50 -23.88 -28.28
C THR A 371 -4.08 -22.72 -29.08
N GLY A 372 -4.13 -21.56 -28.47
CA GLY A 372 -4.68 -20.38 -29.13
C GLY A 372 -4.30 -19.08 -28.41
N VAL A 373 -4.80 -17.97 -28.95
CA VAL A 373 -4.68 -16.64 -28.35
C VAL A 373 -6.08 -16.06 -28.24
N VAL A 374 -6.46 -15.66 -27.04
CA VAL A 374 -7.66 -14.85 -26.81
C VAL A 374 -7.27 -13.37 -26.71
N ARG A 375 -8.14 -12.48 -27.21
CA ARG A 375 -7.95 -11.03 -27.20
C ARG A 375 -9.24 -10.35 -26.75
N PHE A 376 -9.10 -9.41 -25.83
CA PHE A 376 -10.17 -8.53 -25.35
C PHE A 376 -9.76 -7.10 -25.67
N THR A 377 -10.46 -6.46 -26.60
CA THR A 377 -10.14 -5.10 -27.05
C THR A 377 -11.20 -4.13 -26.57
N GLN A 378 -10.79 -3.05 -25.91
CA GLN A 378 -11.67 -2.06 -25.32
C GLN A 378 -10.97 -0.70 -25.15
N ARG A 379 -11.75 0.32 -24.79
CA ARG A 379 -11.24 1.66 -24.50
C ARG A 379 -10.88 1.78 -23.02
N MET A 380 -9.77 2.46 -22.71
CA MET A 380 -9.33 2.72 -21.34
C MET A 380 -10.11 3.90 -20.75
N THR A 381 -11.07 3.61 -19.89
CA THR A 381 -11.92 4.63 -19.22
C THR A 381 -11.58 4.81 -17.75
N LEU A 382 -10.66 4.00 -17.20
CA LEU A 382 -10.16 4.16 -15.84
C LEU A 382 -9.43 5.49 -15.67
N GLN A 383 -9.47 6.03 -14.47
CA GLN A 383 -8.70 7.22 -14.13
C GLN A 383 -7.19 6.94 -14.18
N GLY A 384 -6.37 7.99 -14.29
CA GLY A 384 -4.91 7.85 -14.19
C GLY A 384 -4.50 7.26 -12.84
N GLY A 385 -3.68 6.23 -12.86
CA GLY A 385 -3.24 5.52 -11.66
C GLY A 385 -2.66 4.15 -11.94
N GLN A 386 -2.37 3.41 -10.87
CA GLN A 386 -1.85 2.05 -10.95
C GLN A 386 -2.93 1.02 -10.62
N TYR A 387 -2.95 -0.03 -11.40
CA TYR A 387 -3.91 -1.12 -11.35
C TYR A 387 -3.19 -2.46 -11.55
N MET A 388 -3.91 -3.55 -11.34
CA MET A 388 -3.41 -4.91 -11.50
C MET A 388 -4.27 -5.67 -12.52
N LEU A 389 -3.65 -6.48 -13.35
CA LEU A 389 -4.34 -7.38 -14.28
C LEU A 389 -4.49 -8.76 -13.67
N ALA A 390 -5.69 -9.31 -13.72
CA ALA A 390 -5.98 -10.70 -13.41
C ALA A 390 -6.53 -11.42 -14.64
N LEU A 391 -6.22 -12.72 -14.78
CA LEU A 391 -6.61 -13.55 -15.91
C LEU A 391 -7.28 -14.83 -15.42
N GLY A 392 -8.24 -15.34 -16.18
CA GLY A 392 -8.97 -16.54 -15.84
C GLY A 392 -9.26 -17.44 -17.03
N LEU A 393 -9.16 -18.73 -16.80
CA LEU A 393 -9.64 -19.78 -17.68
C LEU A 393 -10.48 -20.74 -16.84
N THR A 394 -11.78 -20.74 -17.11
CA THR A 394 -12.80 -21.46 -16.32
C THR A 394 -13.73 -22.20 -17.26
N GLY A 395 -14.71 -22.90 -16.72
CA GLY A 395 -15.80 -23.56 -17.46
C GLY A 395 -16.76 -24.23 -16.51
N PHE A 396 -17.75 -24.93 -17.04
CA PHE A 396 -18.72 -25.65 -16.24
C PHE A 396 -18.44 -27.15 -16.27
N ILE A 397 -18.50 -27.80 -15.12
CA ILE A 397 -18.48 -29.26 -14.97
C ILE A 397 -19.74 -29.59 -14.15
N ASP A 398 -20.59 -30.44 -14.69
CA ASP A 398 -21.86 -30.85 -14.06
C ASP A 398 -22.74 -29.67 -13.58
N GLY A 399 -22.65 -28.55 -14.30
CA GLY A 399 -23.42 -27.34 -14.01
C GLY A 399 -22.77 -26.38 -12.98
N GLU A 400 -21.65 -26.76 -12.37
CA GLU A 400 -20.89 -25.92 -11.43
C GLU A 400 -19.71 -25.25 -12.15
N LEU A 401 -19.47 -23.97 -11.80
CA LEU A 401 -18.33 -23.20 -12.33
C LEU A 401 -17.02 -23.72 -11.76
N HIS A 402 -16.12 -24.16 -12.63
CA HIS A 402 -14.84 -24.74 -12.29
C HIS A 402 -13.68 -23.90 -12.82
N ALA A 403 -12.64 -23.71 -12.01
CA ALA A 403 -11.45 -22.96 -12.40
C ALA A 403 -10.35 -23.91 -12.89
N TYR A 404 -10.01 -23.84 -14.16
CA TYR A 404 -8.89 -24.61 -14.73
C TYR A 404 -7.56 -23.91 -14.48
N HIS A 405 -7.51 -22.56 -14.65
CA HIS A 405 -6.34 -21.77 -14.37
C HIS A 405 -6.73 -20.30 -14.11
N ARG A 406 -6.48 -19.82 -12.91
CA ARG A 406 -6.65 -18.41 -12.56
C ARG A 406 -5.35 -17.83 -12.08
N LEU A 407 -5.06 -16.65 -12.57
CA LEU A 407 -3.89 -15.87 -12.23
C LEU A 407 -4.37 -14.51 -11.71
N TYR A 408 -4.15 -14.20 -10.45
CA TYR A 408 -4.45 -12.90 -9.89
C TYR A 408 -3.22 -12.01 -9.90
N ASP A 409 -3.44 -10.76 -10.31
CA ASP A 409 -2.46 -9.69 -10.22
C ASP A 409 -1.16 -10.02 -10.97
N VAL A 410 -1.29 -10.46 -12.24
CA VAL A 410 -0.14 -10.96 -13.05
C VAL A 410 0.86 -9.88 -13.42
N CYS A 411 0.41 -8.65 -13.58
CA CYS A 411 1.26 -7.51 -13.90
C CYS A 411 0.60 -6.20 -13.51
N ASP A 412 1.43 -5.16 -13.35
CA ASP A 412 0.98 -3.80 -13.17
C ASP A 412 0.40 -3.27 -14.48
N VAL A 413 -0.65 -2.46 -14.36
CA VAL A 413 -1.24 -1.66 -15.44
C VAL A 413 -1.24 -0.21 -15.00
N GLU A 414 -0.42 0.61 -15.63
CA GLU A 414 -0.36 2.04 -15.37
C GLU A 414 -1.20 2.79 -16.39
N VAL A 415 -2.22 3.51 -15.91
CA VAL A 415 -3.05 4.37 -16.75
C VAL A 415 -2.51 5.79 -16.68
N LEU A 416 -2.01 6.29 -17.82
CA LEU A 416 -1.53 7.65 -17.95
C LEU A 416 -2.71 8.59 -18.26
N SER A 417 -2.83 9.68 -17.53
CA SER A 417 -3.88 10.68 -17.74
C SER A 417 -3.36 12.07 -17.41
N ASP A 418 -3.67 13.01 -18.27
CA ASP A 418 -3.47 14.45 -18.06
C ASP A 418 -4.54 15.05 -17.14
N ARG A 419 -5.70 14.38 -17.04
CA ARG A 419 -6.85 14.83 -16.27
C ARG A 419 -7.60 13.65 -15.64
N ASN A 420 -7.79 13.68 -14.33
CA ASN A 420 -8.70 12.78 -13.64
C ASN A 420 -10.02 13.49 -13.31
N THR A 421 -11.12 12.77 -13.51
CA THR A 421 -12.47 13.17 -13.08
C THR A 421 -12.80 12.51 -11.74
N VAL A 422 -14.01 12.70 -11.23
CA VAL A 422 -14.45 12.08 -9.98
C VAL A 422 -14.87 10.62 -10.24
N GLY A 423 -14.45 9.71 -9.34
CA GLY A 423 -14.80 8.29 -9.43
C GLY A 423 -13.70 7.44 -10.05
N VAL A 424 -14.03 6.18 -10.34
CA VAL A 424 -13.09 5.18 -10.88
C VAL A 424 -12.98 5.29 -12.39
N PHE A 425 -14.07 5.62 -13.06
CA PHE A 425 -14.16 5.73 -14.50
C PHE A 425 -14.40 7.17 -14.95
N ASP A 426 -13.85 7.54 -16.09
CA ASP A 426 -14.27 8.74 -16.80
C ASP A 426 -15.53 8.44 -17.63
N MET A 427 -16.59 9.11 -17.32
CA MET A 427 -17.86 8.99 -18.06
C MET A 427 -17.88 9.83 -19.33
N GLU A 428 -16.77 10.53 -19.65
CA GLU A 428 -16.62 11.39 -20.84
C GLU A 428 -17.75 12.42 -20.98
N SER A 429 -18.15 13.01 -19.84
CA SER A 429 -19.27 13.93 -19.76
C SER A 429 -19.03 15.18 -20.62
N LYS A 430 -20.03 15.56 -21.41
CA LYS A 430 -20.10 16.87 -22.08
C LYS A 430 -20.86 17.82 -21.18
N VAL A 431 -20.34 19.04 -21.02
CA VAL A 431 -20.98 20.11 -20.24
C VAL A 431 -21.36 21.24 -21.21
N GLU A 432 -22.62 21.58 -21.23
CA GLU A 432 -23.17 22.69 -22.01
C GLU A 432 -23.84 23.67 -21.04
N TYR A 433 -23.79 24.97 -21.33
CA TYR A 433 -24.41 26.00 -20.53
C TYR A 433 -25.42 26.72 -21.41
N ASP A 434 -26.68 26.63 -21.02
CA ASP A 434 -27.78 27.39 -21.67
C ASP A 434 -28.10 28.61 -20.80
N ASP A 435 -28.44 29.76 -21.43
CA ASP A 435 -28.94 31.00 -20.81
C ASP A 435 -28.07 31.58 -19.67
N VAL A 436 -26.75 31.52 -19.80
CA VAL A 436 -25.84 32.14 -18.84
C VAL A 436 -25.85 33.65 -19.02
N MET A 437 -26.50 34.38 -18.10
CA MET A 437 -26.41 35.85 -18.02
C MET A 437 -25.14 36.29 -17.33
N VAL A 438 -24.32 37.06 -18.05
CA VAL A 438 -23.15 37.73 -17.46
C VAL A 438 -23.61 38.96 -16.73
N VAL A 439 -23.60 38.97 -15.40
CA VAL A 439 -23.77 40.17 -14.59
C VAL A 439 -22.52 41.02 -14.77
N ARG A 440 -22.62 42.13 -15.54
CA ARG A 440 -21.56 43.12 -15.61
C ARG A 440 -21.58 43.91 -14.31
N GLU A 441 -20.50 43.85 -13.53
CA GLU A 441 -20.28 44.81 -12.47
C GLU A 441 -20.15 46.20 -13.12
N GLU A 442 -21.08 47.05 -12.84
CA GLU A 442 -20.94 48.50 -13.14
C GLU A 442 -19.78 49.04 -12.25
N LYS A 443 -18.78 49.58 -12.93
CA LYS A 443 -17.61 50.27 -12.29
C LYS A 443 -18.02 51.60 -11.74
#